data_d3ab3cf745922a38fa0510fb379dd3b0
#
_entry.id   d3ab3cf745922a38fa0510fb379dd3b0
#
_cell.length_a   1.000
_cell.length_b   1.000
_cell.length_c   1.000
_cell.angle_alpha   90.00
_cell.angle_beta   90.00
_cell.angle_gamma   90.00
#
_symmetry.space_group_name_H-M   'P 1'
#
loop_
_entity.id
_entity.type
_entity.pdbx_description
1 polymer ?
#
loop_
_entity_poly.entity_id
_entity_poly.type
_entity_poly.pdbx_seq_one_letter_code
_entity_poly.pdbx_strand_id
1 'polypeptide(L)'
;TCIEAMAAGLGGTQSLHTNALDEAIALPTDFSARIARNTQIYIQEETGITKAIDPWGGSYYVEKLTQQITEKAWERIQEVEELGGMAKAIESGIPKMRIEEAAARKQARIDSGKDIIVGVNRYQLDKEDPIDILEIDNTKVRLSQIARLNKMKADRDEDKVQKSLRKLEDIAGSEGNLLTIAVECARNRASLGEISDALEKHFGRYKATIRSISGVYSAEAMEDKDFNKAKELADTFAIKDGRRPRIMVAKMGQD
;
A
#
# COMPACT_ATOMS: atom_id res chain seq x y z
N THR A 1 17.37 -4.18 -2.94
CA THR A 1 16.74 -5.12 -1.97
C THR A 1 17.73 -5.69 -0.96
N CYS A 2 18.88 -6.29 -1.38
CA CYS A 2 19.80 -6.96 -0.44
C CYS A 2 20.41 -6.02 0.62
N ILE A 3 20.88 -4.84 0.21
CA ILE A 3 21.44 -3.83 1.13
C ILE A 3 20.36 -3.29 2.09
N GLU A 4 19.14 -3.07 1.60
CA GLU A 4 18.00 -2.64 2.42
C GLU A 4 17.62 -3.72 3.44
N ALA A 5 17.58 -4.98 3.01
CA ALA A 5 17.33 -6.12 3.90
C ALA A 5 18.43 -6.26 4.97
N MET A 6 19.70 -6.06 4.59
CA MET A 6 20.81 -6.05 5.55
C MET A 6 20.71 -4.88 6.53
N ALA A 7 20.34 -3.70 6.06
CA ALA A 7 20.13 -2.53 6.92
C ALA A 7 19.02 -2.76 7.94
N ALA A 8 17.90 -3.38 7.51
CA ALA A 8 16.80 -3.76 8.40
C ALA A 8 17.24 -4.78 9.45
N GLY A 9 18.03 -5.80 9.04
CA GLY A 9 18.59 -6.79 9.96
C GLY A 9 19.54 -6.19 11.00
N LEU A 10 20.44 -5.28 10.57
CA LEU A 10 21.36 -4.55 11.46
C LEU A 10 20.62 -3.59 12.39
N GLY A 11 19.47 -3.05 11.96
CA GLY A 11 18.61 -2.18 12.77
C GLY A 11 17.72 -2.92 13.77
N GLY A 12 17.84 -4.24 13.90
CA GLY A 12 17.13 -5.01 14.92
C GLY A 12 15.65 -5.31 14.56
N THR A 13 15.31 -5.39 13.27
CA THR A 13 13.94 -5.75 12.88
C THR A 13 13.54 -7.14 13.38
N GLN A 14 12.31 -7.29 13.85
CA GLN A 14 11.79 -8.58 14.32
C GLN A 14 11.23 -9.44 13.20
N SER A 15 10.82 -8.84 12.12
CA SER A 15 10.26 -9.49 10.95
C SER A 15 10.71 -8.76 9.70
N LEU A 16 11.10 -9.51 8.68
CA LEU A 16 11.60 -8.96 7.42
C LEU A 16 10.90 -9.60 6.25
N HIS A 17 10.36 -8.78 5.38
CA HIS A 17 9.86 -9.16 4.07
C HIS A 17 10.77 -8.58 2.98
N THR A 18 11.09 -9.40 1.99
CA THR A 18 11.81 -8.99 0.80
C THR A 18 10.95 -9.23 -0.43
N ASN A 19 10.61 -8.15 -1.14
CA ASN A 19 9.79 -8.23 -2.34
C ASN A 19 10.58 -8.84 -3.49
N ALA A 20 9.88 -9.56 -4.36
CA ALA A 20 10.40 -10.01 -5.63
C ALA A 20 10.64 -8.80 -6.56
N LEU A 21 11.61 -8.90 -7.46
CA LEU A 21 12.02 -7.78 -8.33
C LEU A 21 10.93 -7.33 -9.32
N ASP A 22 9.97 -8.20 -9.62
CA ASP A 22 8.85 -7.99 -10.53
C ASP A 22 7.53 -7.65 -9.82
N GLU A 23 7.54 -7.51 -8.49
CA GLU A 23 6.33 -7.33 -7.67
C GLU A 23 5.54 -6.07 -8.03
N ALA A 24 6.22 -4.99 -8.43
CA ALA A 24 5.56 -3.76 -8.86
C ALA A 24 4.89 -3.86 -10.25
N ILE A 25 5.16 -4.92 -11.02
CA ILE A 25 4.67 -5.12 -12.38
C ILE A 25 3.59 -6.20 -12.42
N ALA A 26 3.86 -7.34 -11.73
CA ALA A 26 3.02 -8.53 -11.76
C ALA A 26 3.24 -9.39 -10.51
N LEU A 27 2.55 -10.54 -10.42
CA LEU A 27 2.85 -11.53 -9.39
C LEU A 27 4.24 -12.14 -9.63
N PRO A 28 4.94 -12.53 -8.54
CA PRO A 28 6.28 -13.10 -8.65
C PRO A 28 6.31 -14.37 -9.50
N THR A 29 7.33 -14.49 -10.34
CA THR A 29 7.70 -15.75 -10.96
C THR A 29 8.48 -16.63 -9.96
N ASP A 30 8.64 -17.92 -10.25
CA ASP A 30 9.45 -18.82 -9.42
C ASP A 30 10.90 -18.32 -9.30
N PHE A 31 11.42 -17.70 -10.35
CA PHE A 31 12.75 -17.13 -10.38
C PHE A 31 12.87 -15.93 -9.43
N SER A 32 12.00 -14.95 -9.58
CA SER A 32 12.03 -13.72 -8.78
C SER A 32 11.73 -13.97 -7.31
N ALA A 33 10.77 -14.86 -6.99
CA ALA A 33 10.46 -15.29 -5.64
C ALA A 33 11.64 -16.00 -4.97
N ARG A 34 12.37 -16.85 -5.74
CA ARG A 34 13.58 -17.50 -5.24
C ARG A 34 14.68 -16.50 -4.89
N ILE A 35 14.90 -15.48 -5.70
CA ILE A 35 15.87 -14.41 -5.40
C ILE A 35 15.50 -13.68 -4.13
N ALA A 36 14.24 -13.29 -3.99
CA ALA A 36 13.73 -12.60 -2.80
C ALA A 36 13.95 -13.42 -1.52
N ARG A 37 13.58 -14.71 -1.55
CA ARG A 37 13.81 -15.64 -0.43
C ARG A 37 15.31 -15.84 -0.15
N ASN A 38 16.11 -16.10 -1.18
CA ASN A 38 17.53 -16.38 -1.01
C ASN A 38 18.30 -15.17 -0.51
N THR A 39 17.83 -13.94 -0.76
CA THR A 39 18.39 -12.72 -0.17
C THR A 39 18.39 -12.80 1.37
N GLN A 40 17.29 -13.23 1.97
CA GLN A 40 17.21 -13.39 3.43
C GLN A 40 18.11 -14.52 3.93
N ILE A 41 18.11 -15.67 3.25
CA ILE A 41 18.96 -16.81 3.61
C ILE A 41 20.45 -16.42 3.53
N TYR A 42 20.85 -15.74 2.47
CA TYR A 42 22.21 -15.25 2.29
C TYR A 42 22.65 -14.34 3.45
N ILE A 43 21.79 -13.40 3.84
CA ILE A 43 22.07 -12.50 4.94
C ILE A 43 22.22 -13.27 6.26
N GLN A 44 21.38 -14.25 6.52
CA GLN A 44 21.43 -15.06 7.74
C GLN A 44 22.66 -15.96 7.82
N GLU A 45 22.97 -16.65 6.72
CA GLU A 45 23.94 -17.74 6.73
C GLU A 45 25.39 -17.27 6.41
N GLU A 46 25.54 -16.30 5.50
CA GLU A 46 26.87 -15.98 4.97
C GLU A 46 27.44 -14.65 5.51
N THR A 47 26.62 -13.67 5.90
CA THR A 47 27.14 -12.36 6.28
C THR A 47 27.59 -12.26 7.75
N GLY A 48 27.17 -13.20 8.59
CA GLY A 48 27.45 -13.18 10.03
C GLY A 48 26.76 -12.04 10.79
N ILE A 49 25.76 -11.39 10.18
CA ILE A 49 25.00 -10.28 10.79
C ILE A 49 24.33 -10.66 12.11
N THR A 50 24.03 -11.95 12.31
CA THR A 50 23.40 -12.49 13.51
C THR A 50 24.35 -12.66 14.70
N LYS A 51 25.67 -12.41 14.52
CA LYS A 51 26.68 -12.61 15.58
C LYS A 51 26.65 -11.52 16.64
N ALA A 52 26.19 -10.33 16.30
CA ALA A 52 26.12 -9.20 17.20
C ALA A 52 24.68 -8.72 17.35
N ILE A 53 24.25 -8.50 18.60
CA ILE A 53 22.99 -7.84 18.93
C ILE A 53 23.25 -6.35 18.94
N ASP A 54 22.36 -5.58 18.28
CA ASP A 54 22.45 -4.11 18.20
C ASP A 54 23.84 -3.59 17.80
N PRO A 55 24.32 -3.95 16.59
CA PRO A 55 25.66 -3.58 16.15
C PRO A 55 25.84 -2.07 15.97
N TRP A 56 24.76 -1.30 15.91
CA TRP A 56 24.76 0.17 15.83
C TRP A 56 24.73 0.86 17.19
N GLY A 57 24.52 0.12 18.28
CA GLY A 57 24.44 0.63 19.63
C GLY A 57 25.70 1.43 20.02
N GLY A 58 25.50 2.63 20.59
CA GLY A 58 26.58 3.53 20.98
C GLY A 58 27.18 4.37 19.84
N SER A 59 26.71 4.23 18.60
CA SER A 59 27.06 5.15 17.52
C SER A 59 26.40 6.50 17.73
N TYR A 60 27.18 7.55 17.98
CA TYR A 60 26.67 8.90 18.24
C TYR A 60 25.69 9.39 17.17
N TYR A 61 25.96 9.09 15.90
CA TYR A 61 25.08 9.45 14.79
C TYR A 61 23.75 8.70 14.82
N VAL A 62 23.81 7.37 14.98
CA VAL A 62 22.61 6.53 15.00
C VAL A 62 21.73 6.83 16.20
N GLU A 63 22.33 6.98 17.40
CA GLU A 63 21.60 7.35 18.62
C GLU A 63 20.89 8.70 18.46
N LYS A 64 21.59 9.71 17.93
CA LYS A 64 21.00 11.03 17.69
C LYS A 64 19.89 11.00 16.67
N LEU A 65 20.07 10.26 15.58
CA LEU A 65 19.05 10.10 14.52
C LEU A 65 17.82 9.36 15.07
N THR A 66 18.03 8.31 15.85
CA THR A 66 16.94 7.55 16.49
C THR A 66 16.12 8.44 17.41
N GLN A 67 16.78 9.26 18.24
CA GLN A 67 16.11 10.22 19.12
C GLN A 67 15.27 11.21 18.30
N GLN A 68 15.83 11.80 17.25
CA GLN A 68 15.13 12.78 16.42
C GLN A 68 13.93 12.18 15.69
N ILE A 69 14.03 10.94 15.20
CA ILE A 69 12.92 10.23 14.59
C ILE A 69 11.82 9.93 15.63
N THR A 70 12.23 9.50 16.83
CA THR A 70 11.30 9.21 17.93
C THR A 70 10.50 10.46 18.33
N GLU A 71 11.16 11.59 18.51
CA GLU A 71 10.51 12.86 18.83
C GLU A 71 9.47 13.25 17.77
N LYS A 72 9.84 13.19 16.49
CA LYS A 72 8.93 13.49 15.38
C LYS A 72 7.78 12.49 15.24
N ALA A 73 8.04 11.22 15.47
CA ALA A 73 6.99 10.20 15.47
C ALA A 73 6.01 10.42 16.61
N TRP A 74 6.51 10.80 17.79
CA TRP A 74 5.66 11.09 18.95
C TRP A 74 4.75 12.29 18.73
N GLU A 75 5.26 13.38 18.13
CA GLU A 75 4.44 14.52 17.72
C GLU A 75 3.26 14.08 16.82
N ARG A 76 3.51 13.16 15.88
CA ARG A 76 2.45 12.64 15.00
C ARG A 76 1.44 11.77 15.72
N ILE A 77 1.88 10.97 16.68
CA ILE A 77 0.99 10.16 17.52
C ILE A 77 0.08 11.08 18.33
N GLN A 78 0.64 12.09 19.00
CA GLN A 78 -0.13 13.04 19.79
C GLN A 78 -1.18 13.77 18.95
N GLU A 79 -0.83 14.22 17.74
CA GLU A 79 -1.77 14.85 16.83
C GLU A 79 -2.95 13.93 16.45
N VAL A 80 -2.69 12.64 16.22
CA VAL A 80 -3.74 11.65 15.93
C VAL A 80 -4.64 11.44 17.16
N GLU A 81 -4.06 11.37 18.37
CA GLU A 81 -4.81 11.23 19.61
C GLU A 81 -5.69 12.47 19.90
N GLU A 82 -5.19 13.68 19.64
CA GLU A 82 -5.95 14.93 19.76
C GLU A 82 -7.16 14.97 18.81
N LEU A 83 -7.07 14.35 17.64
CA LEU A 83 -8.19 14.18 16.70
C LEU A 83 -9.24 13.16 17.19
N GLY A 84 -8.95 12.44 18.26
CA GLY A 84 -9.80 11.38 18.80
C GLY A 84 -9.49 9.99 18.26
N GLY A 85 -8.23 9.76 17.87
CA GLY A 85 -7.69 8.50 17.41
C GLY A 85 -7.66 8.33 15.89
N MET A 86 -7.04 7.27 15.44
CA MET A 86 -6.76 7.03 14.01
C MET A 86 -8.03 6.96 13.14
N ALA A 87 -9.13 6.39 13.63
CA ALA A 87 -10.39 6.31 12.87
C ALA A 87 -10.90 7.70 12.48
N LYS A 88 -10.94 8.63 13.44
CA LYS A 88 -11.36 10.02 13.17
C LYS A 88 -10.35 10.79 12.33
N ALA A 89 -9.06 10.53 12.51
CA ALA A 89 -8.03 11.10 11.65
C ALA A 89 -8.19 10.66 10.19
N ILE A 90 -8.52 9.39 9.93
CA ILE A 90 -8.83 8.88 8.58
C ILE A 90 -10.08 9.55 8.00
N GLU A 91 -11.15 9.67 8.78
CA GLU A 91 -12.38 10.37 8.38
C GLU A 91 -12.11 11.83 8.00
N SER A 92 -11.21 12.52 8.72
CA SER A 92 -10.79 13.89 8.41
C SER A 92 -9.93 13.99 7.14
N GLY A 93 -9.35 12.88 6.67
CA GLY A 93 -8.47 12.79 5.50
C GLY A 93 -7.04 13.25 5.74
N ILE A 94 -6.65 13.63 6.96
CA ILE A 94 -5.32 14.16 7.29
C ILE A 94 -4.20 13.17 6.96
N PRO A 95 -4.23 11.89 7.36
CA PRO A 95 -3.16 10.95 7.04
C PRO A 95 -2.95 10.78 5.54
N LYS A 96 -4.06 10.68 4.78
CA LYS A 96 -4.01 10.54 3.32
C LYS A 96 -3.37 11.77 2.66
N MET A 97 -3.79 12.97 3.03
CA MET A 97 -3.23 14.22 2.48
C MET A 97 -1.72 14.31 2.73
N ARG A 98 -1.22 13.93 3.90
CA ARG A 98 0.21 13.92 4.21
C ARG A 98 1.01 12.92 3.40
N ILE A 99 0.45 11.73 3.18
CA ILE A 99 1.05 10.72 2.32
C ILE A 99 1.15 11.24 0.89
N GLU A 100 0.08 11.82 0.36
CA GLU A 100 0.05 12.39 -0.99
C GLU A 100 1.02 13.56 -1.13
N GLU A 101 1.12 14.43 -0.13
CA GLU A 101 2.09 15.53 -0.11
C GLU A 101 3.54 15.02 -0.12
N ALA A 102 3.85 14.05 0.73
CA ALA A 102 5.19 13.45 0.79
C ALA A 102 5.54 12.73 -0.52
N ALA A 103 4.59 12.01 -1.11
CA ALA A 103 4.75 11.33 -2.39
C ALA A 103 4.99 12.32 -3.54
N ALA A 104 4.20 13.40 -3.62
CA ALA A 104 4.36 14.42 -4.65
C ALA A 104 5.72 15.13 -4.55
N ARG A 105 6.17 15.43 -3.34
CA ARG A 105 7.49 16.02 -3.08
C ARG A 105 8.62 15.07 -3.48
N LYS A 106 8.51 13.80 -3.09
CA LYS A 106 9.49 12.76 -3.45
C LYS A 106 9.58 12.58 -4.97
N GLN A 107 8.45 12.50 -5.65
CA GLN A 107 8.40 12.38 -7.10
C GLN A 107 9.06 13.57 -7.80
N ALA A 108 8.74 14.79 -7.38
CA ALA A 108 9.34 16.01 -7.94
C ALA A 108 10.86 16.05 -7.77
N ARG A 109 11.39 15.55 -6.65
CA ARG A 109 12.84 15.45 -6.41
C ARG A 109 13.51 14.40 -7.30
N ILE A 110 12.82 13.29 -7.58
CA ILE A 110 13.31 12.25 -8.51
C ILE A 110 13.30 12.80 -9.94
N ASP A 111 12.20 13.40 -10.38
CA ASP A 111 12.02 13.90 -11.74
C ASP A 111 13.00 15.04 -12.06
N SER A 112 13.26 15.92 -11.09
CA SER A 112 14.24 17.00 -11.22
C SER A 112 15.71 16.57 -11.06
N GLY A 113 15.96 15.30 -10.75
CA GLY A 113 17.31 14.77 -10.53
C GLY A 113 17.96 15.20 -9.21
N LYS A 114 17.23 15.85 -8.30
CA LYS A 114 17.70 16.16 -6.94
C LYS A 114 17.95 14.87 -6.14
N ASP A 115 17.07 13.88 -6.29
CA ASP A 115 17.26 12.53 -5.78
C ASP A 115 17.64 11.60 -6.94
N ILE A 116 18.77 10.91 -6.81
CA ILE A 116 19.26 9.98 -7.83
C ILE A 116 18.82 8.57 -7.47
N ILE A 117 18.15 7.90 -8.42
CA ILE A 117 17.85 6.47 -8.37
C ILE A 117 18.53 5.82 -9.56
N VAL A 118 19.53 4.98 -9.28
CA VAL A 118 20.31 4.28 -10.30
C VAL A 118 19.41 3.39 -11.16
N GLY A 119 19.55 3.53 -12.48
CA GLY A 119 18.73 2.80 -13.45
C GLY A 119 17.33 3.39 -13.67
N VAL A 120 16.90 4.39 -12.89
CA VAL A 120 15.60 5.03 -13.05
C VAL A 120 15.73 6.42 -13.68
N ASN A 121 16.43 7.34 -13.01
CA ASN A 121 16.63 8.71 -13.52
C ASN A 121 18.10 9.03 -13.82
N ARG A 122 19.00 8.10 -13.53
CA ARG A 122 20.43 8.22 -13.86
C ARG A 122 21.06 6.83 -14.07
N TYR A 123 22.07 6.77 -14.92
CA TYR A 123 22.79 5.53 -15.27
C TYR A 123 21.86 4.45 -15.86
N GLN A 124 20.93 4.88 -16.68
CA GLN A 124 20.04 4.01 -17.43
C GLN A 124 20.80 3.28 -18.53
N LEU A 125 20.33 2.10 -18.90
CA LEU A 125 20.78 1.40 -20.11
C LEU A 125 20.05 1.98 -21.33
N ASP A 126 20.74 2.04 -22.48
CA ASP A 126 20.10 2.46 -23.74
C ASP A 126 19.00 1.49 -24.18
N LYS A 127 19.14 0.23 -23.79
CA LYS A 127 18.16 -0.83 -24.05
C LYS A 127 18.17 -1.81 -22.89
N GLU A 128 16.99 -2.09 -22.38
CA GLU A 128 16.75 -3.14 -21.38
C GLU A 128 16.16 -4.39 -22.03
N ASP A 129 16.57 -5.55 -21.55
CA ASP A 129 15.95 -6.81 -21.95
C ASP A 129 14.58 -6.95 -21.29
N PRO A 130 13.58 -7.52 -21.98
CA PRO A 130 12.27 -7.74 -21.40
C PRO A 130 12.37 -8.72 -20.22
N ILE A 131 11.62 -8.43 -19.15
CA ILE A 131 11.50 -9.31 -18.01
C ILE A 131 10.30 -10.23 -18.22
N ASP A 132 10.50 -11.54 -18.02
CA ASP A 132 9.40 -12.49 -18.00
C ASP A 132 8.48 -12.18 -16.80
N ILE A 133 7.22 -11.88 -17.08
CA ILE A 133 6.21 -11.60 -16.05
C ILE A 133 5.17 -12.71 -16.00
N LEU A 134 4.63 -12.96 -14.79
CA LEU A 134 3.56 -13.93 -14.59
C LEU A 134 2.22 -13.27 -14.93
N GLU A 135 1.73 -13.49 -16.14
CA GLU A 135 0.39 -13.06 -16.54
C GLU A 135 -0.67 -14.02 -16.01
N ILE A 136 -1.66 -13.48 -15.32
CA ILE A 136 -2.79 -14.23 -14.79
C ILE A 136 -4.02 -14.01 -15.68
N ASP A 137 -4.62 -15.10 -16.14
CA ASP A 137 -5.93 -15.06 -16.77
C ASP A 137 -7.03 -14.78 -15.74
N ASN A 138 -7.30 -13.49 -15.53
CA ASN A 138 -8.33 -13.01 -14.59
C ASN A 138 -9.71 -13.57 -14.89
N THR A 139 -10.03 -13.85 -16.17
CA THR A 139 -11.32 -14.44 -16.58
C THR A 139 -11.42 -15.87 -16.06
N LYS A 140 -10.39 -16.67 -16.26
CA LYS A 140 -10.33 -18.06 -15.77
C LYS A 140 -10.42 -18.13 -14.25
N VAL A 141 -9.67 -17.27 -13.55
CA VAL A 141 -9.69 -17.18 -12.08
C VAL A 141 -11.11 -16.82 -11.59
N ARG A 142 -11.72 -15.79 -12.18
CA ARG A 142 -13.09 -15.36 -11.85
C ARG A 142 -14.12 -16.47 -12.06
N LEU A 143 -14.10 -17.11 -13.21
CA LEU A 143 -15.02 -18.20 -13.51
C LEU A 143 -14.85 -19.39 -12.56
N SER A 144 -13.62 -19.77 -12.25
CA SER A 144 -13.30 -20.81 -11.27
C SER A 144 -13.85 -20.47 -9.89
N GLN A 145 -13.65 -19.23 -9.42
CA GLN A 145 -14.17 -18.79 -8.13
C GLN A 145 -15.69 -18.77 -8.07
N ILE A 146 -16.35 -18.30 -9.13
CA ILE A 146 -17.83 -18.34 -9.24
C ILE A 146 -18.34 -19.76 -9.17
N ALA A 147 -17.72 -20.69 -9.90
CA ALA A 147 -18.11 -22.10 -9.89
C ALA A 147 -17.98 -22.72 -8.47
N ARG A 148 -16.89 -22.41 -7.75
CA ARG A 148 -16.68 -22.86 -6.37
C ARG A 148 -17.74 -22.30 -5.42
N LEU A 149 -18.05 -21.00 -5.53
CA LEU A 149 -19.08 -20.34 -4.71
C LEU A 149 -20.46 -20.92 -4.97
N ASN A 150 -20.83 -21.13 -6.24
CA ASN A 150 -22.11 -21.72 -6.60
C ASN A 150 -22.25 -23.16 -6.07
N LYS A 151 -21.20 -23.96 -6.19
CA LYS A 151 -21.17 -25.31 -5.61
C LYS A 151 -21.33 -25.26 -4.09
N MET A 152 -20.56 -24.42 -3.39
CA MET A 152 -20.66 -24.27 -1.94
C MET A 152 -22.09 -23.87 -1.51
N LYS A 153 -22.72 -22.94 -2.22
CA LYS A 153 -24.08 -22.47 -1.94
C LYS A 153 -25.13 -23.57 -2.22
N ALA A 154 -24.94 -24.40 -3.23
CA ALA A 154 -25.82 -25.52 -3.53
C ALA A 154 -25.75 -26.65 -2.49
N ASP A 155 -24.57 -26.88 -1.92
CA ASP A 155 -24.29 -28.00 -1.00
C ASP A 155 -24.55 -27.64 0.48
N ARG A 156 -24.81 -26.36 0.82
CA ARG A 156 -24.98 -25.91 2.20
C ARG A 156 -26.43 -25.97 2.69
N ASP A 157 -26.60 -25.98 4.00
CA ASP A 157 -27.90 -25.83 4.67
C ASP A 157 -28.27 -24.33 4.73
N GLU A 158 -29.11 -23.90 3.80
CA GLU A 158 -29.48 -22.48 3.66
C GLU A 158 -30.20 -21.95 4.89
N ASP A 159 -31.05 -22.73 5.55
CA ASP A 159 -31.76 -22.30 6.75
C ASP A 159 -30.83 -21.99 7.90
N LYS A 160 -29.77 -22.78 8.08
CA LYS A 160 -28.72 -22.52 9.08
C LYS A 160 -27.94 -21.26 8.75
N VAL A 161 -27.61 -21.07 7.47
CA VAL A 161 -26.89 -19.87 7.03
C VAL A 161 -27.73 -18.63 7.34
N GLN A 162 -28.99 -18.60 6.90
CA GLN A 162 -29.87 -17.45 7.11
C GLN A 162 -30.13 -17.16 8.61
N LYS A 163 -30.27 -18.19 9.44
CA LYS A 163 -30.36 -18.02 10.89
C LYS A 163 -29.12 -17.40 11.51
N SER A 164 -27.94 -17.87 11.11
CA SER A 164 -26.70 -17.31 11.63
C SER A 164 -26.42 -15.88 11.14
N LEU A 165 -26.77 -15.54 9.89
CA LEU A 165 -26.66 -14.19 9.37
C LEU A 165 -27.61 -13.22 10.07
N ARG A 166 -28.89 -13.59 10.32
CA ARG A 166 -29.82 -12.78 11.11
C ARG A 166 -29.31 -12.53 12.51
N LYS A 167 -28.77 -13.58 13.17
CA LYS A 167 -28.15 -13.45 14.49
C LYS A 167 -26.96 -12.48 14.47
N LEU A 168 -26.18 -12.44 13.36
CA LEU A 168 -25.10 -11.49 13.17
C LEU A 168 -25.65 -10.05 13.02
N GLU A 169 -26.72 -9.86 12.26
CA GLU A 169 -27.41 -8.57 12.11
C GLU A 169 -27.91 -8.05 13.46
N ASP A 170 -28.60 -8.90 14.24
CA ASP A 170 -29.17 -8.53 15.54
C ASP A 170 -28.10 -8.10 16.54
N ILE A 171 -26.96 -8.81 16.55
CA ILE A 171 -25.87 -8.52 17.48
C ILE A 171 -25.04 -7.30 17.06
N ALA A 172 -25.06 -6.90 15.78
CA ALA A 172 -24.29 -5.79 15.26
C ALA A 172 -24.64 -4.44 15.92
N GLY A 173 -25.87 -4.30 16.43
CA GLY A 173 -26.32 -3.13 17.18
C GLY A 173 -26.14 -3.20 18.71
N SER A 174 -25.43 -4.20 19.21
CA SER A 174 -25.31 -4.46 20.65
C SER A 174 -23.85 -4.59 21.09
N GLU A 175 -23.62 -4.77 22.39
CA GLU A 175 -22.30 -5.02 22.99
C GLU A 175 -21.79 -6.47 22.75
N GLY A 176 -22.43 -7.22 21.89
CA GLY A 176 -22.10 -8.62 21.66
C GLY A 176 -20.83 -8.82 20.83
N ASN A 177 -20.23 -10.00 20.93
CA ASN A 177 -19.02 -10.37 20.19
C ASN A 177 -19.36 -10.77 18.74
N LEU A 178 -19.15 -9.85 17.80
CA LEU A 178 -19.40 -10.06 16.36
C LEU A 178 -18.58 -11.21 15.77
N LEU A 179 -17.31 -11.36 16.20
CA LEU A 179 -16.43 -12.39 15.67
C LEU A 179 -16.94 -13.80 15.97
N THR A 180 -17.46 -14.04 17.16
CA THR A 180 -18.03 -15.34 17.53
C THR A 180 -19.15 -15.75 16.59
N ILE A 181 -20.05 -14.82 16.26
CA ILE A 181 -21.17 -15.11 15.34
C ILE A 181 -20.70 -15.17 13.88
N ALA A 182 -19.75 -14.36 13.47
CA ALA A 182 -19.15 -14.45 12.14
C ALA A 182 -18.46 -15.81 11.92
N VAL A 183 -17.81 -16.38 12.94
CA VAL A 183 -17.27 -17.74 12.90
C VAL A 183 -18.40 -18.79 12.77
N GLU A 184 -19.53 -18.62 13.46
CA GLU A 184 -20.70 -19.47 13.30
C GLU A 184 -21.25 -19.42 11.87
N CYS A 185 -21.36 -18.22 11.28
CA CYS A 185 -21.77 -18.01 9.89
C CYS A 185 -20.81 -18.76 8.91
N ALA A 186 -19.50 -18.59 9.10
CA ALA A 186 -18.50 -19.24 8.26
C ALA A 186 -18.55 -20.79 8.38
N ARG A 187 -18.77 -21.33 9.57
CA ARG A 187 -18.97 -22.77 9.80
C ARG A 187 -20.22 -23.29 9.10
N ASN A 188 -21.28 -22.49 9.03
CA ASN A 188 -22.49 -22.80 8.28
C ASN A 188 -22.34 -22.57 6.77
N ARG A 189 -21.15 -22.20 6.30
CA ARG A 189 -20.84 -21.92 4.87
C ARG A 189 -21.47 -20.64 4.32
N ALA A 190 -21.65 -19.62 5.15
CA ALA A 190 -21.88 -18.28 4.62
C ALA A 190 -20.61 -17.79 3.92
N SER A 191 -20.77 -17.13 2.79
CA SER A 191 -19.65 -16.49 2.10
C SER A 191 -19.22 -15.21 2.82
N LEU A 192 -18.00 -14.74 2.54
CA LEU A 192 -17.50 -13.48 3.08
C LEU A 192 -18.43 -12.30 2.70
N GLY A 193 -18.94 -12.29 1.48
CA GLY A 193 -19.89 -11.25 1.03
C GLY A 193 -21.15 -11.24 1.89
N GLU A 194 -21.78 -12.41 2.11
CA GLU A 194 -23.00 -12.50 2.93
C GLU A 194 -22.78 -12.05 4.37
N ILE A 195 -21.63 -12.35 4.97
CA ILE A 195 -21.26 -11.87 6.30
C ILE A 195 -21.07 -10.34 6.30
N SER A 196 -20.38 -9.82 5.28
CA SER A 196 -20.17 -8.37 5.13
C SER A 196 -21.47 -7.63 4.89
N ASP A 197 -22.36 -8.16 4.05
CA ASP A 197 -23.66 -7.56 3.74
C ASP A 197 -24.56 -7.52 4.98
N ALA A 198 -24.49 -8.54 5.85
CA ALA A 198 -25.19 -8.55 7.12
C ALA A 198 -24.73 -7.43 8.07
N LEU A 199 -23.42 -7.21 8.15
CA LEU A 199 -22.84 -6.12 8.94
C LEU A 199 -23.09 -4.74 8.33
N GLU A 200 -23.07 -4.62 6.99
CA GLU A 200 -23.30 -3.37 6.27
C GLU A 200 -24.68 -2.77 6.54
N LYS A 201 -25.70 -3.60 6.80
CA LYS A 201 -27.03 -3.12 7.15
C LYS A 201 -27.05 -2.25 8.41
N HIS A 202 -26.16 -2.53 9.35
CA HIS A 202 -26.05 -1.76 10.60
C HIS A 202 -25.00 -0.65 10.50
N PHE A 203 -23.79 -0.96 10.03
CA PHE A 203 -22.67 -0.03 10.04
C PHE A 203 -22.58 0.82 8.77
N GLY A 204 -23.28 0.45 7.70
CA GLY A 204 -23.09 1.04 6.38
C GLY A 204 -21.71 0.68 5.79
N ARG A 205 -21.42 1.26 4.64
CA ARG A 205 -20.12 1.12 3.97
C ARG A 205 -19.39 2.46 3.98
N TYR A 206 -18.19 2.46 4.54
CA TYR A 206 -17.34 3.64 4.51
C TYR A 206 -17.01 4.05 3.08
N LYS A 207 -17.20 5.33 2.78
CA LYS A 207 -16.79 5.96 1.52
C LYS A 207 -15.79 7.06 1.85
N ALA A 208 -14.57 6.91 1.37
CA ALA A 208 -13.52 7.90 1.61
C ALA A 208 -13.88 9.26 0.99
N THR A 209 -13.68 10.34 1.75
CA THR A 209 -13.76 11.69 1.22
C THR A 209 -12.52 11.96 0.39
N ILE A 210 -12.72 12.27 -0.90
CA ILE A 210 -11.62 12.63 -1.79
C ILE A 210 -11.23 14.08 -1.51
N ARG A 211 -10.02 14.27 -1.00
CA ARG A 211 -9.37 15.58 -0.87
C ARG A 211 -8.13 15.57 -1.77
N SER A 212 -7.93 16.63 -2.56
CA SER A 212 -6.76 16.76 -3.40
C SER A 212 -5.77 17.75 -2.80
N ILE A 213 -4.50 17.48 -2.98
CA ILE A 213 -3.41 18.44 -2.71
C ILE A 213 -3.08 19.17 -4.01
N SER A 214 -2.57 20.40 -3.90
CA SER A 214 -2.12 21.18 -5.05
C SER A 214 -0.87 21.97 -4.70
N GLY A 215 -0.05 22.27 -5.71
CA GLY A 215 1.10 23.14 -5.57
C GLY A 215 2.37 22.49 -5.03
N VAL A 216 2.31 21.32 -4.38
CA VAL A 216 3.47 20.67 -3.77
C VAL A 216 4.52 20.28 -4.82
N TYR A 217 4.10 19.59 -5.87
CA TYR A 217 5.00 19.20 -6.96
C TYR A 217 5.62 20.41 -7.64
N SER A 218 4.82 21.41 -7.98
CA SER A 218 5.30 22.61 -8.65
C SER A 218 6.30 23.41 -7.80
N ALA A 219 6.15 23.43 -6.48
CA ALA A 219 7.09 24.10 -5.60
C ALA A 219 8.49 23.45 -5.61
N GLU A 220 8.55 22.14 -5.71
CA GLU A 220 9.83 21.38 -5.80
C GLU A 220 10.45 21.42 -7.21
N ALA A 221 9.62 21.49 -8.25
CA ALA A 221 10.04 21.45 -9.67
C ALA A 221 10.24 22.83 -10.30
N MET A 222 10.23 23.92 -9.52
CA MET A 222 10.32 25.29 -10.05
C MET A 222 11.56 25.57 -10.89
N GLU A 223 12.67 24.88 -10.65
CA GLU A 223 13.92 25.05 -11.39
C GLU A 223 14.03 24.11 -12.61
N ASP A 224 13.08 23.16 -12.76
CA ASP A 224 13.08 22.22 -13.86
C ASP A 224 12.57 22.88 -15.15
N LYS A 225 13.38 22.78 -16.23
CA LYS A 225 13.09 23.42 -17.50
C LYS A 225 11.92 22.78 -18.25
N ASP A 226 11.80 21.46 -18.19
CA ASP A 226 10.76 20.71 -18.89
C ASP A 226 9.41 20.89 -18.19
N PHE A 227 9.42 20.93 -16.86
CA PHE A 227 8.24 21.29 -16.07
C PHE A 227 7.73 22.71 -16.42
N ASN A 228 8.63 23.69 -16.47
CA ASN A 228 8.27 25.06 -16.80
C ASN A 228 7.72 25.19 -18.23
N LYS A 229 8.31 24.49 -19.18
CA LYS A 229 7.84 24.43 -20.56
C LYS A 229 6.44 23.79 -20.66
N ALA A 230 6.21 22.68 -19.94
CA ALA A 230 4.91 22.02 -19.91
C ALA A 230 3.81 22.95 -19.29
N LYS A 231 4.17 23.65 -18.23
CA LYS A 231 3.31 24.65 -17.60
C LYS A 231 2.95 25.79 -18.56
N GLU A 232 3.92 26.34 -19.26
CA GLU A 232 3.72 27.42 -20.24
C GLU A 232 2.81 26.98 -21.39
N LEU A 233 2.99 25.76 -21.90
CA LEU A 233 2.12 25.17 -22.92
C LEU A 233 0.67 25.01 -22.40
N ALA A 234 0.50 24.54 -21.18
CA ALA A 234 -0.81 24.39 -20.56
C ALA A 234 -1.51 25.75 -20.32
N ASP A 235 -0.77 26.77 -19.92
CA ASP A 235 -1.28 28.12 -19.72
C ASP A 235 -1.64 28.76 -21.06
N THR A 236 -0.83 28.58 -22.10
CA THR A 236 -1.13 29.02 -23.47
C THR A 236 -2.38 28.35 -24.04
N PHE A 237 -2.54 27.06 -23.81
CA PHE A 237 -3.77 26.34 -24.18
C PHE A 237 -4.99 26.92 -23.44
N ALA A 238 -4.85 27.18 -22.14
CA ALA A 238 -5.95 27.72 -21.33
C ALA A 238 -6.42 29.10 -21.85
N ILE A 239 -5.51 29.95 -22.31
CA ILE A 239 -5.83 31.24 -22.91
C ILE A 239 -6.60 31.07 -24.22
N LYS A 240 -6.22 30.11 -25.06
CA LYS A 240 -6.84 29.85 -26.37
C LYS A 240 -8.21 29.16 -26.28
N ASP A 241 -8.34 28.17 -25.38
CA ASP A 241 -9.49 27.25 -25.29
C ASP A 241 -10.45 27.63 -24.14
N GLY A 242 -10.11 28.62 -23.32
CA GLY A 242 -10.91 29.06 -22.16
C GLY A 242 -10.90 28.09 -20.97
N ARG A 243 -10.14 27.00 -21.05
CA ARG A 243 -9.97 26.01 -19.98
C ARG A 243 -8.61 25.34 -20.05
N ARG A 244 -8.09 24.86 -18.93
CA ARG A 244 -6.87 24.06 -18.90
C ARG A 244 -7.05 22.70 -19.59
N PRO A 245 -6.00 22.16 -20.22
CA PRO A 245 -6.03 20.80 -20.77
C PRO A 245 -6.34 19.80 -19.67
N ARG A 246 -7.15 18.79 -19.99
CA ARG A 246 -7.49 17.68 -19.08
C ARG A 246 -7.14 16.37 -19.75
N ILE A 247 -6.37 15.56 -19.06
CA ILE A 247 -6.03 14.20 -19.48
C ILE A 247 -6.69 13.24 -18.50
N MET A 248 -7.38 12.25 -19.04
CA MET A 248 -7.87 11.14 -18.23
C MET A 248 -6.76 10.09 -18.16
N VAL A 249 -6.27 9.84 -16.95
CA VAL A 249 -5.35 8.74 -16.68
C VAL A 249 -6.18 7.61 -16.05
N ALA A 250 -6.30 6.51 -16.79
CA ALA A 250 -7.00 5.32 -16.31
C ALA A 250 -5.98 4.22 -16.03
N LYS A 251 -5.97 3.72 -14.80
CA LYS A 251 -5.19 2.54 -14.43
C LYS A 251 -6.08 1.31 -14.54
N MET A 252 -5.62 0.31 -15.27
CA MET A 252 -6.28 -0.99 -15.40
C MET A 252 -5.30 -2.05 -14.89
N GLY A 253 -5.67 -2.76 -13.84
CA GLY A 253 -4.87 -3.83 -13.25
C GLY A 253 -4.57 -3.62 -11.76
N GLN A 254 -3.72 -4.48 -11.24
CA GLN A 254 -3.21 -4.38 -9.88
C GLN A 254 -2.26 -3.18 -9.74
N ASP A 255 -2.14 -2.66 -8.59
CA ASP A 255 -1.47 -1.43 -8.11
C ASP A 255 -0.39 -0.78 -8.94
#